data_1f3dbf45836046584efe5fdb6ed7072b
#
_entry.id   1f3dbf45836046584efe5fdb6ed7072b
#
_cell.length_a   1.000
_cell.length_b   1.000
_cell.length_c   1.000
_cell.angle_alpha   90.00
_cell.angle_beta   90.00
_cell.angle_gamma   90.00
#
_symmetry.space_group_name_H-M   'P 1'
#
loop_
_entity.id
_entity.type
_entity.pdbx_description
1 polymer ?
#
loop_
_entity_poly.entity_id
_entity_poly.type
_entity_poly.pdbx_seq_one_letter_code
_entity_poly.pdbx_strand_id
1 'polypeptide(L)'
;ELLQKAEQILFMPDLFAALLGAEPVCERSIASTSQMLDPRTGQWSREVLAAYGLNANRFAPLVASGTVTGTLANGAKIIAVAGHDTQCASAAMPCAEEDVEHTAFLSCGTWSLLGTELDAPILTADSCQSGLSNELGANGKINYLKNIIGLWLIQESRREYKRRGQAYSFAELEQQALAAEPLRSFIDPDAPEFVAPGDLPGRIQEFC
;
A
#
# COMPACT_ATOMS: atom_id res chain seq x y z
N GLU A 1 4.05 8.27 25.59
CA GLU A 1 3.02 8.63 26.58
C GLU A 1 1.61 8.20 26.20
N LEU A 2 1.12 8.53 24.99
CA LEU A 2 -0.20 8.10 24.50
C LEU A 2 -0.28 6.58 24.35
N LEU A 3 0.74 5.95 23.76
CA LEU A 3 0.82 4.51 23.57
C LEU A 3 0.79 3.71 24.88
N GLN A 4 1.32 4.29 25.96
CA GLN A 4 1.32 3.68 27.30
C GLN A 4 -0.06 3.70 27.94
N LYS A 5 -0.90 4.68 27.58
CA LYS A 5 -2.27 4.85 28.08
C LYS A 5 -3.31 4.14 27.22
N ALA A 6 -2.95 3.76 25.99
CA ALA A 6 -3.86 3.09 25.10
C ALA A 6 -4.24 1.70 25.61
N GLU A 7 -5.51 1.44 25.75
CA GLU A 7 -6.05 0.12 26.10
C GLU A 7 -6.02 -0.81 24.88
N GLN A 8 -6.28 -0.26 23.68
CA GLN A 8 -6.33 -1.02 22.45
C GLN A 8 -5.78 -0.19 21.27
N ILE A 9 -5.19 -0.87 20.31
CA ILE A 9 -4.66 -0.33 19.06
C ILE A 9 -5.49 -0.91 17.91
N LEU A 10 -6.01 -0.03 17.05
CA LEU A 10 -6.78 -0.36 15.84
C LEU A 10 -6.18 0.34 14.65
N PHE A 11 -6.27 -0.26 13.49
CA PHE A 11 -6.00 0.44 12.22
C PHE A 11 -7.18 1.33 11.84
N MET A 12 -6.92 2.33 11.02
CA MET A 12 -7.95 3.34 10.71
C MET A 12 -9.26 2.74 10.15
N PRO A 13 -9.26 1.80 9.20
CA PRO A 13 -10.50 1.17 8.73
C PRO A 13 -11.26 0.44 9.85
N ASP A 14 -10.53 -0.27 10.69
CA ASP A 14 -11.10 -1.02 11.81
C ASP A 14 -11.65 -0.09 12.90
N LEU A 15 -10.97 1.04 13.14
CA LEU A 15 -11.44 2.08 14.05
C LEU A 15 -12.78 2.65 13.58
N PHE A 16 -12.94 2.96 12.28
CA PHE A 16 -14.22 3.44 11.77
C PHE A 16 -15.33 2.41 11.93
N ALA A 17 -15.04 1.13 11.68
CA ALA A 17 -16.01 0.05 11.92
C ALA A 17 -16.42 -0.02 13.39
N ALA A 18 -15.45 0.07 14.32
CA ALA A 18 -15.72 0.09 15.76
C ALA A 18 -16.54 1.29 16.20
N LEU A 19 -16.27 2.48 15.66
CA LEU A 19 -17.08 3.69 15.91
C LEU A 19 -18.50 3.58 15.39
N LEU A 20 -18.77 2.73 14.41
CA LEU A 20 -20.12 2.39 13.93
C LEU A 20 -20.79 1.31 14.77
N GLY A 21 -20.13 0.78 15.80
CA GLY A 21 -20.67 -0.22 16.72
C GLY A 21 -20.28 -1.66 16.40
N ALA A 22 -19.25 -1.86 15.55
CA ALA A 22 -18.65 -3.20 15.37
C ALA A 22 -17.79 -3.61 16.56
N GLU A 23 -17.60 -4.91 16.74
CA GLU A 23 -16.56 -5.43 17.63
C GLU A 23 -15.18 -4.95 17.16
N PRO A 24 -14.32 -4.44 18.07
CA PRO A 24 -12.98 -4.04 17.72
C PRO A 24 -12.15 -5.22 17.25
N VAL A 25 -11.68 -5.17 16.01
CA VAL A 25 -10.83 -6.19 15.37
C VAL A 25 -9.67 -5.53 14.64
N CYS A 26 -8.67 -6.29 14.22
CA CYS A 26 -7.66 -5.90 13.23
C CYS A 26 -7.83 -6.80 11.98
N GLU A 27 -8.23 -6.22 10.88
CA GLU A 27 -8.31 -6.98 9.62
C GLU A 27 -6.89 -7.26 9.10
N ARG A 28 -6.64 -8.50 8.64
CA ARG A 28 -5.29 -9.01 8.37
C ARG A 28 -4.55 -8.27 7.27
N SER A 29 -5.24 -7.83 6.22
CA SER A 29 -4.56 -7.17 5.10
C SER A 29 -3.98 -5.82 5.52
N ILE A 30 -4.78 -4.98 6.19
CA ILE A 30 -4.27 -3.70 6.71
C ILE A 30 -3.26 -3.92 7.84
N ALA A 31 -3.47 -4.91 8.69
CA ALA A 31 -2.52 -5.23 9.76
C ALA A 31 -1.15 -5.64 9.20
N SER A 32 -1.10 -6.34 8.06
CA SER A 32 0.15 -6.78 7.43
C SER A 32 1.01 -5.60 6.94
N THR A 33 0.40 -4.49 6.53
CA THR A 33 1.13 -3.29 6.07
C THR A 33 1.99 -2.67 7.17
N SER A 34 1.68 -2.95 8.43
CA SER A 34 2.49 -2.52 9.57
C SER A 34 3.86 -3.19 9.65
N GLN A 35 4.10 -4.25 8.89
CA GLN A 35 5.28 -5.13 8.95
C GLN A 35 5.48 -5.80 10.33
N MET A 36 4.44 -5.80 11.18
CA MET A 36 4.46 -6.43 12.51
C MET A 36 3.85 -7.83 12.53
N LEU A 37 3.28 -8.30 11.42
CA LEU A 37 2.85 -9.70 11.26
C LEU A 37 4.00 -10.54 10.71
N ASP A 38 4.10 -11.79 11.17
CA ASP A 38 4.91 -12.81 10.49
C ASP A 38 4.13 -13.28 9.23
N PRO A 39 4.60 -13.01 8.02
CA PRO A 39 3.87 -13.34 6.80
C PRO A 39 3.69 -14.84 6.57
N ARG A 40 4.49 -15.70 7.25
CA ARG A 40 4.36 -17.15 7.18
C ARG A 40 3.15 -17.66 7.97
N THR A 41 2.82 -16.99 9.07
CA THR A 41 1.76 -17.42 9.98
C THR A 41 0.52 -16.51 9.94
N GLY A 42 0.68 -15.28 9.42
CA GLY A 42 -0.34 -14.24 9.48
C GLY A 42 -0.71 -13.84 10.92
N GLN A 43 0.21 -14.02 11.87
CA GLN A 43 0.04 -13.66 13.28
C GLN A 43 1.03 -12.55 13.67
N TRP A 44 0.73 -11.87 14.76
CA TRP A 44 1.64 -10.87 15.32
C TRP A 44 3.02 -11.48 15.63
N SER A 45 4.08 -10.88 15.08
CA SER A 45 5.45 -11.26 15.39
C SER A 45 5.83 -10.75 16.78
N ARG A 46 5.96 -11.65 17.74
CA ARG A 46 6.36 -11.27 19.10
C ARG A 46 7.75 -10.64 19.14
N GLU A 47 8.64 -11.09 18.26
CA GLU A 47 10.00 -10.59 18.16
C GLU A 47 10.01 -9.13 17.68
N VAL A 48 9.30 -8.84 16.59
CA VAL A 48 9.19 -7.46 16.04
C VAL A 48 8.51 -6.54 17.04
N LEU A 49 7.38 -6.97 17.61
CA LEU A 49 6.68 -6.16 18.61
C LEU A 49 7.54 -5.86 19.84
N ALA A 50 8.30 -6.85 20.34
CA ALA A 50 9.21 -6.65 21.48
C ALA A 50 10.34 -5.67 21.15
N ALA A 51 10.89 -5.71 19.93
CA ALA A 51 11.93 -4.77 19.49
C ALA A 51 11.42 -3.31 19.48
N TYR A 52 10.13 -3.08 19.22
CA TYR A 52 9.50 -1.76 19.31
C TYR A 52 8.89 -1.44 20.67
N GLY A 53 9.04 -2.31 21.68
CA GLY A 53 8.45 -2.13 23.00
C GLY A 53 6.91 -2.19 23.00
N LEU A 54 6.33 -2.88 22.04
CA LEU A 54 4.89 -3.05 21.87
C LEU A 54 4.42 -4.38 22.48
N ASN A 55 3.22 -4.36 23.07
CA ASN A 55 2.59 -5.56 23.60
C ASN A 55 1.50 -6.04 22.62
N ALA A 56 1.62 -7.27 22.14
CA ALA A 56 0.66 -7.88 21.23
C ALA A 56 -0.79 -7.87 21.78
N ASN A 57 -0.95 -7.96 23.11
CA ASN A 57 -2.28 -7.94 23.75
C ASN A 57 -3.03 -6.61 23.64
N ARG A 58 -2.34 -5.55 23.16
CA ARG A 58 -2.98 -4.25 22.91
C ARG A 58 -3.61 -4.16 21.51
N PHE A 59 -3.25 -5.05 20.61
CA PHE A 59 -3.90 -5.12 19.31
C PHE A 59 -5.19 -5.93 19.45
N ALA A 60 -6.23 -5.48 18.74
CA ALA A 60 -7.47 -6.24 18.66
C ALA A 60 -7.25 -7.60 17.96
N PRO A 61 -8.17 -8.57 18.13
CA PRO A 61 -8.06 -9.85 17.47
C PRO A 61 -7.94 -9.73 15.94
N LEU A 62 -7.05 -10.53 15.34
CA LEU A 62 -6.90 -10.60 13.89
C LEU A 62 -8.06 -11.36 13.25
N VAL A 63 -8.66 -10.76 12.23
CA VAL A 63 -9.75 -11.38 11.45
C VAL A 63 -9.43 -11.37 9.95
N ALA A 64 -10.03 -12.29 9.22
CA ALA A 64 -9.95 -12.31 7.76
C ALA A 64 -10.89 -11.26 7.15
N SER A 65 -10.55 -10.77 5.94
CA SER A 65 -11.48 -10.02 5.11
C SER A 65 -12.78 -10.81 4.92
N GLY A 66 -13.93 -10.12 4.87
CA GLY A 66 -15.25 -10.74 4.79
C GLY A 66 -15.88 -11.13 6.13
N THR A 67 -15.16 -10.99 7.26
CA THR A 67 -15.71 -11.28 8.60
C THR A 67 -16.78 -10.26 8.97
N VAL A 68 -17.96 -10.74 9.39
CA VAL A 68 -19.01 -9.88 9.96
C VAL A 68 -18.62 -9.52 11.40
N THR A 69 -18.42 -8.24 11.66
CA THR A 69 -17.94 -7.71 12.94
C THR A 69 -19.03 -6.96 13.72
N GLY A 70 -20.18 -6.72 13.11
CA GLY A 70 -21.29 -6.05 13.77
C GLY A 70 -22.56 -5.97 12.92
N THR A 71 -23.57 -5.32 13.49
CA THR A 71 -24.83 -5.07 12.79
C THR A 71 -25.35 -3.69 13.22
N LEU A 72 -25.66 -2.83 12.27
CA LEU A 72 -26.26 -1.53 12.51
C LEU A 72 -27.70 -1.65 13.00
N ALA A 73 -28.25 -0.59 13.60
CA ALA A 73 -29.63 -0.56 14.08
C ALA A 73 -30.69 -0.82 12.97
N ASN A 74 -30.36 -0.53 11.72
CA ASN A 74 -31.21 -0.80 10.56
C ASN A 74 -31.10 -2.24 10.02
N GLY A 75 -30.31 -3.11 10.68
CA GLY A 75 -30.08 -4.50 10.28
C GLY A 75 -28.95 -4.71 9.28
N ALA A 76 -28.30 -3.68 8.77
CA ALA A 76 -27.15 -3.81 7.87
C ALA A 76 -25.93 -4.40 8.61
N LYS A 77 -25.24 -5.34 7.98
CA LYS A 77 -24.04 -5.94 8.54
C LYS A 77 -22.84 -5.02 8.37
N ILE A 78 -21.98 -4.93 9.39
CA ILE A 78 -20.66 -4.35 9.33
C ILE A 78 -19.68 -5.48 9.03
N ILE A 79 -18.94 -5.37 7.94
CA ILE A 79 -18.02 -6.41 7.45
C ILE A 79 -16.60 -5.84 7.40
N ALA A 80 -15.65 -6.53 7.99
CA ALA A 80 -14.24 -6.24 7.82
C ALA A 80 -13.86 -6.51 6.36
N VAL A 81 -13.46 -5.46 5.65
CA VAL A 81 -12.97 -5.55 4.27
C VAL A 81 -11.45 -5.51 4.26
N ALA A 82 -10.82 -5.81 3.12
CA ALA A 82 -9.39 -5.56 2.95
C ALA A 82 -9.11 -4.07 3.20
N GLY A 83 -8.62 -3.75 4.39
CA GLY A 83 -8.53 -2.37 4.89
C GLY A 83 -7.49 -1.50 4.19
N HIS A 84 -6.57 -2.12 3.42
CA HIS A 84 -5.65 -1.45 2.53
C HIS A 84 -6.30 -1.34 1.13
N ASP A 85 -6.40 -0.13 0.58
CA ASP A 85 -7.07 0.13 -0.70
C ASP A 85 -6.47 -0.64 -1.88
N THR A 86 -5.15 -0.79 -1.91
CA THR A 86 -4.46 -1.61 -2.93
C THR A 86 -4.87 -3.08 -2.83
N GLN A 87 -5.11 -3.61 -1.63
CA GLN A 87 -5.57 -4.98 -1.45
C GLN A 87 -6.99 -5.17 -1.98
N CYS A 88 -7.85 -4.16 -1.83
CA CYS A 88 -9.16 -4.15 -2.48
C CYS A 88 -9.04 -4.11 -4.00
N ALA A 89 -8.12 -3.31 -4.53
CA ALA A 89 -7.89 -3.20 -5.97
C ALA A 89 -7.33 -4.50 -6.56
N SER A 90 -6.37 -5.14 -5.90
CA SER A 90 -5.82 -6.43 -6.35
C SER A 90 -6.86 -7.54 -6.31
N ALA A 91 -7.71 -7.59 -5.27
CA ALA A 91 -8.80 -8.55 -5.18
C ALA A 91 -9.87 -8.40 -6.27
N ALA A 92 -9.98 -7.20 -6.86
CA ALA A 92 -10.90 -6.91 -7.97
C ALA A 92 -10.26 -7.11 -9.36
N MET A 93 -9.00 -7.51 -9.43
CA MET A 93 -8.30 -7.72 -10.69
C MET A 93 -8.94 -8.86 -11.49
N PRO A 94 -9.31 -8.65 -12.76
CA PRO A 94 -9.91 -9.68 -13.59
C PRO A 94 -8.85 -10.70 -14.06
N CYS A 95 -8.56 -11.67 -13.21
CA CYS A 95 -7.59 -12.74 -13.46
C CYS A 95 -8.25 -14.09 -13.20
N ALA A 96 -8.06 -15.07 -14.08
CA ALA A 96 -8.46 -16.43 -13.81
C ALA A 96 -7.56 -17.06 -12.74
N GLU A 97 -8.10 -17.98 -11.94
CA GLU A 97 -7.36 -18.55 -10.81
C GLU A 97 -6.09 -19.29 -11.26
N GLU A 98 -6.14 -19.94 -12.42
CA GLU A 98 -5.00 -20.63 -13.04
C GLU A 98 -3.90 -19.70 -13.57
N ASP A 99 -4.21 -18.41 -13.79
CA ASP A 99 -3.28 -17.43 -14.34
C ASP A 99 -2.65 -16.53 -13.27
N VAL A 100 -3.08 -16.62 -12.01
CA VAL A 100 -2.65 -15.72 -10.92
C VAL A 100 -1.14 -15.70 -10.76
N GLU A 101 -0.49 -16.88 -10.79
CA GLU A 101 0.98 -16.98 -10.64
C GLU A 101 1.76 -16.40 -11.84
N HIS A 102 1.09 -16.20 -12.96
CA HIS A 102 1.67 -15.65 -14.20
C HIS A 102 1.23 -14.20 -14.45
N THR A 103 0.50 -13.62 -13.52
CA THR A 103 -0.06 -12.26 -13.63
C THR A 103 0.65 -11.31 -12.68
N ALA A 104 1.07 -10.18 -13.21
CA ALA A 104 1.53 -9.05 -12.42
C ALA A 104 0.50 -7.92 -12.48
N PHE A 105 0.29 -7.24 -11.38
CA PHE A 105 -0.54 -6.04 -11.31
C PHE A 105 0.32 -4.78 -11.10
N LEU A 106 -0.15 -3.67 -11.63
CA LEU A 106 0.42 -2.35 -11.37
C LEU A 106 -0.70 -1.41 -10.93
N SER A 107 -0.72 -1.06 -9.64
CA SER A 107 -1.58 -0.03 -9.10
C SER A 107 -0.91 1.33 -9.31
N CYS A 108 -1.46 2.15 -10.21
CA CYS A 108 -0.89 3.44 -10.59
C CYS A 108 -1.58 4.58 -9.82
N GLY A 109 -0.97 5.01 -8.72
CA GLY A 109 -1.39 6.15 -7.93
C GLY A 109 -0.25 7.16 -7.74
N THR A 110 -0.34 8.01 -6.74
CA THR A 110 0.77 8.89 -6.29
C THR A 110 2.01 8.06 -6.02
N TRP A 111 1.84 6.93 -5.32
CA TRP A 111 2.74 5.77 -5.31
C TRP A 111 2.22 4.76 -6.32
N SER A 112 3.11 4.02 -6.94
CA SER A 112 2.77 2.86 -7.75
C SER A 112 3.20 1.59 -7.02
N LEU A 113 2.36 0.54 -7.09
CA LEU A 113 2.65 -0.76 -6.50
C LEU A 113 2.67 -1.79 -7.61
N LEU A 114 3.84 -2.34 -7.87
CA LEU A 114 4.02 -3.44 -8.82
C LEU A 114 4.14 -4.74 -8.04
N GLY A 115 3.30 -5.71 -8.33
CA GLY A 115 3.30 -6.97 -7.59
C GLY A 115 2.63 -8.13 -8.30
N THR A 116 2.63 -9.26 -7.62
CA THR A 116 1.93 -10.49 -8.01
C THR A 116 1.38 -11.17 -6.75
N GLU A 117 0.38 -12.04 -6.91
CA GLU A 117 -0.13 -12.87 -5.83
C GLU A 117 0.61 -14.21 -5.77
N LEU A 118 0.96 -14.63 -4.57
CA LEU A 118 1.66 -15.89 -4.28
C LEU A 118 0.94 -16.67 -3.18
N ASP A 119 1.10 -17.99 -3.17
CA ASP A 119 0.58 -18.85 -2.09
C ASP A 119 1.44 -18.81 -0.82
N ALA A 120 2.70 -18.41 -0.94
CA ALA A 120 3.63 -18.33 0.17
C ALA A 120 4.56 -17.11 0.06
N PRO A 121 5.01 -16.55 1.20
CA PRO A 121 5.88 -15.37 1.19
C PRO A 121 7.30 -15.71 0.71
N ILE A 122 7.93 -14.75 0.01
CA ILE A 122 9.35 -14.80 -0.37
C ILE A 122 10.15 -13.98 0.65
N LEU A 123 10.98 -14.69 1.46
CA LEU A 123 11.74 -14.10 2.57
C LEU A 123 13.23 -14.26 2.36
N THR A 124 13.73 -13.91 1.19
CA THR A 124 15.15 -13.97 0.85
C THR A 124 15.85 -12.64 1.10
N ALA A 125 17.17 -12.67 1.26
CA ALA A 125 17.98 -11.47 1.37
C ALA A 125 17.85 -10.59 0.10
N ASP A 126 17.81 -11.21 -1.07
CA ASP A 126 17.66 -10.50 -2.35
C ASP A 126 16.30 -9.79 -2.46
N SER A 127 15.22 -10.42 -1.99
CA SER A 127 13.89 -9.82 -1.90
C SER A 127 13.91 -8.55 -1.03
N CYS A 128 14.52 -8.66 0.15
CA CYS A 128 14.65 -7.54 1.07
C CYS A 128 15.49 -6.40 0.48
N GLN A 129 16.64 -6.72 -0.13
CA GLN A 129 17.52 -5.72 -0.77
C GLN A 129 16.85 -5.02 -1.96
N SER A 130 15.99 -5.73 -2.66
CA SER A 130 15.20 -5.19 -3.79
C SER A 130 14.00 -4.35 -3.34
N GLY A 131 13.76 -4.22 -2.03
CA GLY A 131 12.65 -3.46 -1.48
C GLY A 131 11.28 -4.09 -1.74
N LEU A 132 11.22 -5.42 -1.90
CA LEU A 132 9.99 -6.17 -2.07
C LEU A 132 9.40 -6.54 -0.71
N SER A 133 8.10 -6.38 -0.56
CA SER A 133 7.33 -6.70 0.64
C SER A 133 6.35 -7.85 0.40
N ASN A 134 5.97 -8.50 1.49
CA ASN A 134 4.92 -9.52 1.51
C ASN A 134 3.75 -8.97 2.32
N GLU A 135 2.64 -8.67 1.67
CA GLU A 135 1.42 -8.20 2.30
C GLU A 135 0.33 -9.26 2.20
N LEU A 136 -0.50 -9.38 3.23
CA LEU A 136 -1.61 -10.31 3.20
C LEU A 136 -2.74 -9.76 2.31
N GLY A 137 -3.12 -10.52 1.30
CA GLY A 137 -4.24 -10.21 0.42
C GLY A 137 -5.60 -10.54 1.06
N ALA A 138 -6.67 -10.00 0.47
CA ALA A 138 -8.06 -10.21 0.90
C ALA A 138 -8.48 -11.69 0.88
N ASN A 139 -7.93 -12.47 -0.04
CA ASN A 139 -8.19 -13.89 -0.25
C ASN A 139 -7.27 -14.83 0.55
N GLY A 140 -6.45 -14.29 1.45
CA GLY A 140 -5.47 -15.04 2.25
C GLY A 140 -4.19 -15.40 1.51
N LYS A 141 -4.02 -14.95 0.27
CA LYS A 141 -2.76 -15.06 -0.48
C LYS A 141 -1.78 -13.96 -0.05
N ILE A 142 -0.56 -14.04 -0.55
CA ILE A 142 0.48 -13.03 -0.35
C ILE A 142 0.55 -12.14 -1.58
N ASN A 143 0.33 -10.84 -1.40
CA ASN A 143 0.70 -9.84 -2.39
C ASN A 143 2.18 -9.53 -2.22
N TYR A 144 2.99 -10.08 -3.09
CA TYR A 144 4.42 -9.83 -3.17
C TYR A 144 4.66 -8.64 -4.10
N LEU A 145 5.02 -7.49 -3.54
CA LEU A 145 4.99 -6.24 -4.26
C LEU A 145 6.16 -5.31 -3.89
N LYS A 146 6.41 -4.37 -4.79
CA LYS A 146 7.31 -3.24 -4.59
C LYS A 146 6.54 -1.93 -4.67
N ASN A 147 6.76 -1.06 -3.68
CA ASN A 147 6.37 0.34 -3.76
C ASN A 147 7.37 1.10 -4.64
N ILE A 148 6.85 1.88 -5.58
CA ILE A 148 7.63 2.68 -6.52
C ILE A 148 7.09 4.11 -6.47
N ILE A 149 7.93 5.12 -6.54
CA ILE A 149 7.46 6.50 -6.72
C ILE A 149 6.75 6.58 -8.08
N GLY A 150 5.44 6.84 -8.04
CA GLY A 150 4.59 6.83 -9.22
C GLY A 150 4.26 8.22 -9.75
N LEU A 151 2.97 8.54 -9.80
CA LEU A 151 2.48 9.82 -10.33
C LEU A 151 2.90 11.05 -9.51
N TRP A 152 3.52 10.86 -8.35
CA TRP A 152 4.17 11.92 -7.59
C TRP A 152 5.10 12.76 -8.46
N LEU A 153 5.90 12.12 -9.33
CA LEU A 153 6.85 12.81 -10.22
C LEU A 153 6.12 13.80 -11.14
N ILE A 154 5.00 13.39 -11.73
CA ILE A 154 4.18 14.25 -12.59
C ILE A 154 3.44 15.31 -11.79
N GLN A 155 2.89 14.95 -10.63
CA GLN A 155 2.15 15.87 -9.77
C GLN A 155 3.06 17.00 -9.26
N GLU A 156 4.26 16.67 -8.78
CA GLU A 156 5.18 17.67 -8.27
C GLU A 156 5.81 18.51 -9.40
N SER A 157 6.14 17.89 -10.54
CA SER A 157 6.56 18.62 -11.74
C SER A 157 5.51 19.65 -12.17
N ARG A 158 4.23 19.26 -12.18
CA ARG A 158 3.12 20.16 -12.49
C ARG A 158 3.00 21.31 -11.49
N ARG A 159 3.21 21.05 -10.18
CA ARG A 159 3.23 22.08 -9.14
C ARG A 159 4.36 23.08 -9.39
N GLU A 160 5.54 22.59 -9.76
CA GLU A 160 6.70 23.43 -10.06
C GLU A 160 6.48 24.30 -11.30
N TYR A 161 5.95 23.73 -12.39
CA TYR A 161 5.58 24.51 -13.58
C TYR A 161 4.60 25.64 -13.24
N LYS A 162 3.60 25.34 -12.38
CA LYS A 162 2.65 26.36 -11.91
C LYS A 162 3.35 27.46 -11.11
N ARG A 163 4.34 27.16 -10.26
CA ARG A 163 5.14 28.17 -9.53
C ARG A 163 5.94 29.06 -10.49
N ARG A 164 6.35 28.50 -11.62
CA ARG A 164 7.06 29.23 -12.70
C ARG A 164 6.13 29.98 -13.65
N GLY A 165 4.82 30.01 -13.37
CA GLY A 165 3.82 30.70 -14.19
C GLY A 165 3.28 29.89 -15.36
N GLN A 166 3.59 28.61 -15.45
CA GLN A 166 3.14 27.70 -16.50
C GLN A 166 2.11 26.70 -15.92
N ALA A 167 0.84 26.91 -16.18
CA ALA A 167 -0.24 26.04 -15.67
C ALA A 167 -0.61 25.01 -16.72
N TYR A 168 -0.11 23.79 -16.58
CA TYR A 168 -0.49 22.65 -17.42
C TYR A 168 -1.60 21.81 -16.77
N SER A 169 -2.57 21.40 -17.56
CA SER A 169 -3.48 20.30 -17.22
C SER A 169 -2.78 18.94 -17.35
N PHE A 170 -3.34 17.89 -16.76
CA PHE A 170 -2.80 16.54 -16.98
C PHE A 170 -2.92 16.11 -18.43
N ALA A 171 -4.00 16.46 -19.12
CA ALA A 171 -4.19 16.16 -20.54
C ALA A 171 -3.13 16.81 -21.43
N GLU A 172 -2.74 18.06 -21.14
CA GLU A 172 -1.67 18.73 -21.89
C GLU A 172 -0.31 18.05 -21.66
N LEU A 173 -0.01 17.64 -20.42
CA LEU A 173 1.22 16.90 -20.12
C LEU A 173 1.23 15.52 -20.81
N GLU A 174 0.10 14.84 -20.84
CA GLU A 174 -0.06 13.58 -21.56
C GLU A 174 0.19 13.76 -23.07
N GLN A 175 -0.41 14.78 -23.69
CA GLN A 175 -0.19 15.06 -25.10
C GLN A 175 1.28 15.39 -25.42
N GLN A 176 1.95 16.15 -24.56
CA GLN A 176 3.39 16.42 -24.70
C GLN A 176 4.22 15.14 -24.55
N ALA A 177 3.88 14.27 -23.63
CA ALA A 177 4.56 12.98 -23.44
C ALA A 177 4.38 12.07 -24.65
N LEU A 178 3.17 12.00 -25.22
CA LEU A 178 2.90 11.22 -26.43
C LEU A 178 3.62 11.76 -27.68
N ALA A 179 3.90 13.06 -27.73
CA ALA A 179 4.63 13.70 -28.82
C ALA A 179 6.16 13.61 -28.66
N ALA A 180 6.66 13.25 -27.48
CA ALA A 180 8.08 13.10 -27.23
C ALA A 180 8.63 11.79 -27.81
N GLU A 181 9.93 11.78 -28.11
CA GLU A 181 10.62 10.54 -28.53
C GLU A 181 10.57 9.51 -27.40
N PRO A 182 9.98 8.33 -27.62
CA PRO A 182 9.85 7.31 -26.59
C PRO A 182 11.20 6.71 -26.21
N LEU A 183 11.37 6.35 -24.93
CA LEU A 183 12.51 5.62 -24.41
C LEU A 183 13.88 6.31 -24.61
N ARG A 184 13.89 7.63 -24.79
CA ARG A 184 15.13 8.41 -24.96
C ARG A 184 15.92 8.52 -23.68
N SER A 185 15.24 8.63 -22.54
CA SER A 185 15.85 8.73 -21.22
C SER A 185 15.10 7.84 -20.23
N PHE A 186 15.84 7.34 -19.25
CA PHE A 186 15.30 6.53 -18.15
C PHE A 186 15.74 7.15 -16.84
N ILE A 187 14.88 7.10 -15.86
CA ILE A 187 15.18 7.49 -14.48
C ILE A 187 14.91 6.31 -13.56
N ASP A 188 15.63 6.26 -12.44
CA ASP A 188 15.22 5.44 -11.30
C ASP A 188 14.24 6.28 -10.47
N PRO A 189 12.93 5.97 -10.47
CA PRO A 189 11.94 6.76 -9.76
C PRO A 189 12.17 6.79 -8.24
N ASP A 190 12.84 5.78 -7.69
CA ASP A 190 13.11 5.65 -6.27
C ASP A 190 14.44 6.31 -5.85
N ALA A 191 15.14 6.98 -6.78
CA ALA A 191 16.35 7.72 -6.47
C ALA A 191 16.09 8.83 -5.43
N PRO A 192 16.99 9.01 -4.44
CA PRO A 192 16.81 9.97 -3.35
C PRO A 192 16.52 11.40 -3.81
N GLU A 193 17.00 11.77 -4.99
CA GLU A 193 16.81 13.08 -5.60
C GLU A 193 15.34 13.40 -5.88
N PHE A 194 14.50 12.39 -6.04
CA PHE A 194 13.10 12.55 -6.45
C PHE A 194 12.11 12.54 -5.27
N VAL A 195 12.55 12.23 -4.07
CA VAL A 195 11.70 12.14 -2.87
C VAL A 195 11.21 13.50 -2.39
N ALA A 196 12.08 14.52 -2.40
CA ALA A 196 11.76 15.83 -1.87
C ALA A 196 10.94 16.68 -2.87
N PRO A 197 9.96 17.48 -2.38
CA PRO A 197 9.28 18.47 -3.22
C PRO A 197 10.26 19.56 -3.71
N GLY A 198 9.82 20.36 -4.68
CA GLY A 198 10.60 21.49 -5.21
C GLY A 198 10.88 21.35 -6.71
N ASP A 199 12.06 21.73 -7.16
CA ASP A 199 12.45 21.69 -8.58
C ASP A 199 12.67 20.26 -9.08
N LEU A 200 11.61 19.49 -9.14
CA LEU A 200 11.66 18.13 -9.63
C LEU A 200 11.98 18.04 -11.13
N PRO A 201 11.43 18.90 -12.03
CA PRO A 201 11.81 18.89 -13.44
C PRO A 201 13.30 19.13 -13.67
N GLY A 202 13.91 20.07 -12.93
CA GLY A 202 15.35 20.32 -13.01
C GLY A 202 16.16 19.11 -12.59
N ARG A 203 15.81 18.48 -11.46
CA ARG A 203 16.49 17.26 -10.97
C ARG A 203 16.36 16.08 -11.94
N ILE A 204 15.19 15.91 -12.59
CA ILE A 204 15.02 14.88 -13.62
C ILE A 204 15.96 15.17 -14.82
N GLN A 205 16.07 16.43 -15.24
CA GLN A 205 16.99 16.82 -16.33
C GLN A 205 18.46 16.60 -15.98
N GLU A 206 18.85 16.87 -14.73
CA GLU A 206 20.20 16.62 -14.25
C GLU A 206 20.53 15.13 -14.12
N PHE A 207 19.53 14.30 -13.82
CA PHE A 207 19.69 12.85 -13.71
C PHE A 207 19.88 12.18 -15.09
N CYS A 208 19.23 12.68 -16.16
CA CYS A 208 19.28 12.17 -17.53
C CYS A 208 20.52 12.64 -18.27
#